data_06dfa3a677242889748dd6586ab28933
#
_entry.id   06dfa3a677242889748dd6586ab28933
#
_cell.length_a   1.000
_cell.length_b   1.000
_cell.length_c   1.000
_cell.angle_alpha   90.00
_cell.angle_beta   90.00
_cell.angle_gamma   90.00
#
_symmetry.space_group_name_H-M   'P 1'
#
loop_
_entity.id
_entity.type
_entity.pdbx_description
1 polymer ?
#
loop_
_entity_poly.entity_id
_entity_poly.type
_entity_poly.pdbx_seq_one_letter_code
_entity_poly.pdbx_strand_id
1 'polypeptide(L)'
;MQRIVIVGGGFAGLWSAVGAARRRGELGTSAADLEIALVNRDAFHGIRVRNYEADLSKVRVALDAVLDPIGVRHIAGNVTDIDLDGQEVGVTTPQGRKVLPYDRLVMAAGSEVAKPLIPGLADHAFSVDTFDEATRLDRHIAGLRGIPAAGGPTTVLVVGAGLTGVETACEMPARLRATLPQGSEPRVILADHASHIGSTMGEAAMPVIREALDALGIEQRTGVRVVAVDPAGAMLDTGEHIAAATIVWTAGMRASGLTALFPVERDTFGRLQVDQCLRVQGVAHVFAAGDVAWLLIDGVHPSVMSCQHARPMGRFAGHNVVCDLFGHPMLPLQIDWYVTVLDLGPWGALYTHGWERRVVAVGPQAKQTKELINCVRIYPPLTGNPQEILDAARPTVQSPPERYT
;
A
#
# COMPACT_ATOMS: atom_id res chain seq x y z
N MET A 1 3.07 -13.56 -31.71
CA MET A 1 3.64 -13.04 -30.43
C MET A 1 2.49 -12.92 -29.45
N GLN A 2 2.54 -13.67 -28.35
CA GLN A 2 1.57 -13.59 -27.26
C GLN A 2 1.94 -12.43 -26.33
N ARG A 3 0.96 -11.90 -25.60
CA ARG A 3 1.18 -10.77 -24.68
C ARG A 3 0.46 -10.93 -23.36
N ILE A 4 1.18 -10.71 -22.27
CA ILE A 4 0.64 -10.53 -20.92
C ILE A 4 0.74 -9.04 -20.56
N VAL A 5 -0.40 -8.42 -20.23
CA VAL A 5 -0.44 -7.06 -19.72
C VAL A 5 -0.67 -7.10 -18.22
N ILE A 6 0.13 -6.35 -17.47
CA ILE A 6 0.03 -6.23 -16.00
C ILE A 6 -0.26 -4.77 -15.68
N VAL A 7 -1.36 -4.50 -14.95
CA VAL A 7 -1.81 -3.17 -14.61
C VAL A 7 -1.44 -2.83 -13.17
N GLY A 8 -0.54 -1.87 -13.00
CA GLY A 8 -0.03 -1.39 -11.71
C GLY A 8 1.39 -1.87 -11.41
N GLY A 9 2.26 -0.94 -10.97
CA GLY A 9 3.67 -1.18 -10.59
C GLY A 9 3.91 -1.27 -9.08
N GLY A 10 2.85 -1.46 -8.28
CA GLY A 10 2.93 -1.71 -6.84
C GLY A 10 3.50 -3.10 -6.49
N PHE A 11 3.39 -3.49 -5.22
CA PHE A 11 3.93 -4.78 -4.76
C PHE A 11 3.42 -5.97 -5.59
N ALA A 12 2.11 -6.08 -5.81
CA ALA A 12 1.58 -7.21 -6.56
C ALA A 12 2.00 -7.18 -8.03
N GLY A 13 1.92 -6.01 -8.69
CA GLY A 13 2.19 -5.90 -10.11
C GLY A 13 3.67 -6.11 -10.46
N LEU A 14 4.59 -5.49 -9.71
CA LEU A 14 6.03 -5.72 -9.91
C LEU A 14 6.36 -7.21 -9.75
N TRP A 15 5.88 -7.85 -8.67
CA TRP A 15 6.15 -9.27 -8.44
C TRP A 15 5.42 -10.19 -9.43
N SER A 16 4.28 -9.76 -10.02
CA SER A 16 3.65 -10.47 -11.14
C SER A 16 4.51 -10.40 -12.40
N ALA A 17 5.09 -9.23 -12.70
CA ALA A 17 5.94 -9.04 -13.86
C ALA A 17 7.22 -9.89 -13.77
N VAL A 18 7.89 -9.85 -12.61
CA VAL A 18 9.10 -10.65 -12.37
C VAL A 18 8.79 -12.15 -12.36
N GLY A 19 7.66 -12.56 -11.73
CA GLY A 19 7.20 -13.95 -11.71
C GLY A 19 6.87 -14.49 -13.10
N ALA A 20 6.23 -13.68 -13.95
CA ALA A 20 5.94 -14.03 -15.33
C ALA A 20 7.21 -14.15 -16.17
N ALA A 21 8.16 -13.21 -16.03
CA ALA A 21 9.45 -13.28 -16.71
C ALA A 21 10.26 -14.50 -16.28
N ARG A 22 10.26 -14.83 -14.99
CA ARG A 22 10.87 -16.04 -14.46
C ARG A 22 10.27 -17.29 -15.11
N ARG A 23 8.93 -17.40 -15.14
CA ARG A 23 8.26 -18.58 -15.69
C ARG A 23 8.45 -18.68 -17.20
N ARG A 24 8.44 -17.55 -17.92
CA ARG A 24 8.80 -17.49 -19.34
C ARG A 24 10.18 -18.11 -19.58
N GLY A 25 11.19 -17.74 -18.79
CA GLY A 25 12.54 -18.29 -18.88
C GLY A 25 12.61 -19.79 -18.57
N GLU A 26 11.87 -20.29 -17.57
CA GLU A 26 11.80 -21.72 -17.24
C GLU A 26 11.21 -22.57 -18.37
N LEU A 27 10.28 -22.01 -19.12
CA LEU A 27 9.69 -22.69 -20.29
C LEU A 27 10.55 -22.57 -21.54
N GLY A 28 11.68 -21.87 -21.49
CA GLY A 28 12.53 -21.62 -22.65
C GLY A 28 11.88 -20.72 -23.72
N THR A 29 10.81 -20.00 -23.36
CA THR A 29 10.09 -19.10 -24.26
C THR A 29 10.84 -17.77 -24.37
N SER A 30 11.06 -17.30 -25.59
CA SER A 30 11.77 -16.03 -25.79
C SER A 30 10.88 -14.80 -25.53
N ALA A 31 11.50 -13.64 -25.32
CA ALA A 31 10.77 -12.38 -25.22
C ALA A 31 10.09 -11.98 -26.56
N ALA A 32 10.55 -12.52 -27.69
CA ALA A 32 9.93 -12.32 -29.00
C ALA A 32 8.64 -13.16 -29.16
N ASP A 33 8.52 -14.28 -28.46
CA ASP A 33 7.34 -15.13 -28.48
C ASP A 33 6.30 -14.73 -27.43
N LEU A 34 6.75 -14.28 -26.25
CA LEU A 34 5.90 -13.79 -25.18
C LEU A 34 6.38 -12.42 -24.67
N GLU A 35 5.67 -11.37 -25.04
CA GLU A 35 5.84 -10.04 -24.45
C GLU A 35 5.15 -9.96 -23.08
N ILE A 36 5.87 -9.45 -22.07
CA ILE A 36 5.33 -9.09 -20.78
C ILE A 36 5.43 -7.58 -20.65
N ALA A 37 4.29 -6.90 -20.51
CA ALA A 37 4.20 -5.45 -20.39
C ALA A 37 3.59 -5.06 -19.05
N LEU A 38 4.29 -4.23 -18.26
CA LEU A 38 3.79 -3.64 -17.05
C LEU A 38 3.39 -2.19 -17.31
N VAL A 39 2.13 -1.84 -17.06
CA VAL A 39 1.62 -0.48 -17.16
C VAL A 39 1.53 0.13 -15.77
N ASN A 40 2.21 1.25 -15.56
CA ASN A 40 2.13 2.01 -14.32
C ASN A 40 2.06 3.51 -14.63
N ARG A 41 1.35 4.29 -13.79
CA ARG A 41 1.19 5.73 -14.04
C ARG A 41 2.49 6.52 -14.04
N ASP A 42 3.48 6.07 -13.29
CA ASP A 42 4.81 6.67 -13.21
C ASP A 42 5.92 5.60 -13.33
N ALA A 43 7.18 6.03 -13.31
CA ALA A 43 8.35 5.18 -13.52
C ALA A 43 8.80 4.43 -12.26
N PHE A 44 8.01 4.42 -11.18
CA PHE A 44 8.49 3.94 -9.90
C PHE A 44 7.59 2.87 -9.28
N HIS A 45 8.23 1.90 -8.64
CA HIS A 45 7.63 1.06 -7.60
C HIS A 45 7.69 1.81 -6.27
N GLY A 46 6.54 2.21 -5.74
CA GLY A 46 6.45 2.91 -4.46
C GLY A 46 6.44 1.95 -3.27
N ILE A 47 7.27 2.21 -2.28
CA ILE A 47 7.24 1.52 -0.98
C ILE A 47 6.24 2.27 -0.09
N ARG A 48 4.96 2.22 -0.49
CA ARG A 48 3.86 2.99 0.08
C ARG A 48 3.75 2.90 1.60
N VAL A 49 4.07 1.76 2.18
CA VAL A 49 4.05 1.52 3.63
C VAL A 49 5.07 2.35 4.41
N ARG A 50 5.91 3.14 3.73
CA ARG A 50 6.90 4.05 4.31
C ARG A 50 6.61 5.54 4.04
N ASN A 51 5.53 5.87 3.33
CA ASN A 51 5.21 7.26 2.96
C ASN A 51 4.90 8.16 4.18
N TYR A 52 4.65 7.60 5.36
CA TYR A 52 4.48 8.36 6.60
C TYR A 52 5.81 8.83 7.21
N GLU A 53 6.95 8.23 6.80
CA GLU A 53 8.27 8.55 7.33
C GLU A 53 8.73 9.98 6.95
N ALA A 54 9.60 10.55 7.76
CA ALA A 54 10.17 11.88 7.49
C ALA A 54 11.14 11.87 6.29
N ASP A 55 11.87 10.78 6.09
CA ASP A 55 12.79 10.62 4.95
C ASP A 55 12.14 9.80 3.82
N LEU A 56 11.73 10.50 2.77
CA LEU A 56 11.13 9.91 1.58
C LEU A 56 12.16 9.54 0.49
N SER A 57 13.47 9.71 0.72
CA SER A 57 14.50 9.54 -0.32
C SER A 57 14.61 8.10 -0.84
N LYS A 58 14.22 7.11 -0.03
CA LYS A 58 14.35 5.68 -0.35
C LYS A 58 13.01 4.96 -0.51
N VAL A 59 11.89 5.67 -0.55
CA VAL A 59 10.56 5.03 -0.62
C VAL A 59 10.11 4.70 -2.05
N ARG A 60 10.98 4.91 -3.04
CA ARG A 60 10.73 4.57 -4.44
C ARG A 60 11.89 3.82 -5.06
N VAL A 61 11.56 2.87 -5.93
CA VAL A 61 12.50 2.10 -6.75
C VAL A 61 12.14 2.32 -8.21
N ALA A 62 13.10 2.69 -9.05
CA ALA A 62 12.88 2.79 -10.50
C ALA A 62 12.45 1.42 -11.05
N LEU A 63 11.30 1.35 -11.73
CA LEU A 63 10.78 0.12 -12.30
C LEU A 63 11.76 -0.46 -13.32
N ASP A 64 12.36 0.38 -14.16
CA ASP A 64 13.28 -0.05 -15.22
C ASP A 64 14.55 -0.71 -14.63
N ALA A 65 15.00 -0.30 -13.42
CA ALA A 65 16.13 -0.96 -12.76
C ALA A 65 15.88 -2.45 -12.44
N VAL A 66 14.62 -2.85 -12.34
CA VAL A 66 14.22 -4.25 -12.07
C VAL A 66 13.73 -4.95 -13.34
N LEU A 67 13.03 -4.23 -14.22
CA LEU A 67 12.32 -4.80 -15.36
C LEU A 67 13.20 -4.96 -16.61
N ASP A 68 14.07 -3.99 -16.91
CA ASP A 68 14.95 -4.04 -18.09
C ASP A 68 15.88 -5.25 -18.09
N PRO A 69 16.57 -5.58 -16.96
CA PRO A 69 17.46 -6.75 -16.93
C PRO A 69 16.77 -8.07 -17.27
N ILE A 70 15.46 -8.19 -17.04
CA ILE A 70 14.68 -9.42 -17.27
C ILE A 70 13.79 -9.36 -18.52
N GLY A 71 13.96 -8.32 -19.35
CA GLY A 71 13.23 -8.15 -20.60
C GLY A 71 11.71 -8.03 -20.42
N VAL A 72 11.27 -7.26 -19.43
CA VAL A 72 9.88 -6.84 -19.21
C VAL A 72 9.73 -5.39 -19.63
N ARG A 73 8.74 -5.11 -20.47
CA ARG A 73 8.50 -3.76 -20.96
C ARG A 73 7.72 -2.94 -19.94
N HIS A 74 8.27 -1.82 -19.53
CA HIS A 74 7.54 -0.82 -18.73
C HIS A 74 6.85 0.20 -19.64
N ILE A 75 5.59 0.53 -19.33
CA ILE A 75 4.79 1.55 -20.02
C ILE A 75 4.28 2.55 -18.98
N ALA A 76 4.86 3.74 -18.98
CA ALA A 76 4.39 4.83 -18.13
C ALA A 76 3.09 5.42 -18.69
N GLY A 77 1.98 5.28 -17.95
CA GLY A 77 0.67 5.77 -18.35
C GLY A 77 -0.46 5.35 -17.41
N ASN A 78 -1.57 6.05 -17.51
CA ASN A 78 -2.78 5.73 -16.75
C ASN A 78 -3.68 4.82 -17.57
N VAL A 79 -4.05 3.67 -17.00
CA VAL A 79 -5.12 2.82 -17.54
C VAL A 79 -6.45 3.55 -17.36
N THR A 80 -7.18 3.72 -18.44
CA THR A 80 -8.46 4.45 -18.46
C THR A 80 -9.65 3.54 -18.72
N ASP A 81 -9.44 2.47 -19.46
CA ASP A 81 -10.48 1.51 -19.83
C ASP A 81 -9.87 0.11 -20.06
N ILE A 82 -10.72 -0.89 -19.92
CA ILE A 82 -10.40 -2.30 -20.17
C ILE A 82 -11.57 -2.89 -20.95
N ASP A 83 -11.32 -3.29 -22.20
CA ASP A 83 -12.25 -4.05 -23.01
C ASP A 83 -11.96 -5.54 -22.83
N LEU A 84 -12.86 -6.22 -22.12
CA LEU A 84 -12.73 -7.64 -21.79
C LEU A 84 -13.04 -8.54 -23.00
N ASP A 85 -13.97 -8.12 -23.84
CA ASP A 85 -14.39 -8.87 -25.04
C ASP A 85 -13.35 -8.73 -26.15
N GLY A 86 -12.86 -7.50 -26.38
CA GLY A 86 -11.78 -7.23 -27.33
C GLY A 86 -10.39 -7.59 -26.81
N GLN A 87 -10.27 -7.93 -25.52
CA GLN A 87 -8.97 -8.17 -24.85
C GLN A 87 -7.98 -7.01 -25.03
N GLU A 88 -8.41 -5.80 -24.72
CA GLU A 88 -7.63 -4.58 -24.89
C GLU A 88 -7.61 -3.73 -23.61
N VAL A 89 -6.47 -3.08 -23.34
CA VAL A 89 -6.30 -2.11 -22.27
C VAL A 89 -6.01 -0.74 -22.88
N GLY A 90 -6.87 0.23 -22.59
CA GLY A 90 -6.66 1.62 -22.96
C GLY A 90 -5.75 2.33 -21.96
N VAL A 91 -4.69 2.95 -22.47
CA VAL A 91 -3.66 3.62 -21.67
C VAL A 91 -3.45 5.04 -22.17
N THR A 92 -3.63 6.03 -21.30
CA THR A 92 -3.26 7.42 -21.57
C THR A 92 -1.82 7.65 -21.13
N THR A 93 -0.96 7.97 -22.09
CA THR A 93 0.46 8.28 -21.88
C THR A 93 0.74 9.76 -22.18
N PRO A 94 1.90 10.32 -21.80
CA PRO A 94 2.28 11.69 -22.20
C PRO A 94 2.31 11.92 -23.72
N GLN A 95 2.48 10.82 -24.51
CA GLN A 95 2.50 10.85 -25.99
C GLN A 95 1.12 10.63 -26.61
N GLY A 96 0.06 10.50 -25.82
CA GLY A 96 -1.32 10.27 -26.26
C GLY A 96 -1.87 8.90 -25.82
N ARG A 97 -3.11 8.62 -26.25
CA ARG A 97 -3.78 7.35 -25.94
C ARG A 97 -3.18 6.20 -26.75
N LYS A 98 -2.94 5.09 -26.08
CA LYS A 98 -2.52 3.79 -26.67
C LYS A 98 -3.54 2.72 -26.30
N VAL A 99 -3.70 1.74 -27.17
CA VAL A 99 -4.45 0.51 -26.90
C VAL A 99 -3.47 -0.65 -26.90
N LEU A 100 -3.50 -1.46 -25.87
CA LEU A 100 -2.64 -2.62 -25.68
C LEU A 100 -3.49 -3.89 -25.74
N PRO A 101 -3.45 -4.66 -26.83
CA PRO A 101 -4.09 -5.96 -26.84
C PRO A 101 -3.35 -6.94 -25.92
N TYR A 102 -4.09 -7.88 -25.32
CA TYR A 102 -3.53 -8.90 -24.44
C TYR A 102 -4.13 -10.28 -24.70
N ASP A 103 -3.35 -11.34 -24.50
CA ASP A 103 -3.85 -12.70 -24.38
C ASP A 103 -4.22 -13.03 -22.93
N ARG A 104 -3.50 -12.41 -21.97
CA ARG A 104 -3.81 -12.48 -20.53
C ARG A 104 -3.58 -11.13 -19.87
N LEU A 105 -4.44 -10.84 -18.89
CA LEU A 105 -4.36 -9.62 -18.08
C LEU A 105 -4.12 -9.96 -16.61
N VAL A 106 -3.22 -9.23 -15.96
CA VAL A 106 -3.07 -9.25 -14.49
C VAL A 106 -3.48 -7.89 -13.92
N MET A 107 -4.57 -7.85 -13.19
CA MET A 107 -5.04 -6.67 -12.50
C MET A 107 -4.34 -6.55 -11.15
N ALA A 108 -3.48 -5.54 -10.98
CA ALA A 108 -2.68 -5.30 -9.79
C ALA A 108 -2.59 -3.81 -9.42
N ALA A 109 -3.65 -3.05 -9.72
CA ALA A 109 -3.71 -1.59 -9.56
C ALA A 109 -3.72 -1.11 -8.10
N GLY A 110 -3.73 -2.02 -7.12
CA GLY A 110 -3.64 -1.69 -5.70
C GLY A 110 -4.91 -1.05 -5.13
N SER A 111 -4.73 -0.27 -4.09
CA SER A 111 -5.78 0.43 -3.36
C SER A 111 -5.49 1.92 -3.24
N GLU A 112 -6.47 2.68 -2.81
CA GLU A 112 -6.39 4.11 -2.52
C GLU A 112 -7.11 4.44 -1.22
N VAL A 113 -6.71 5.51 -0.56
CA VAL A 113 -7.44 6.06 0.59
C VAL A 113 -8.80 6.58 0.11
N ALA A 114 -9.86 6.18 0.82
CA ALA A 114 -11.19 6.65 0.50
C ALA A 114 -11.29 8.17 0.70
N LYS A 115 -11.82 8.87 -0.30
CA LYS A 115 -12.07 10.32 -0.26
C LYS A 115 -13.59 10.55 -0.22
N PRO A 116 -14.24 10.45 0.96
CA PRO A 116 -15.68 10.69 1.09
C PRO A 116 -16.01 12.14 0.73
N LEU A 117 -17.28 12.37 0.36
CA LEU A 117 -17.77 13.71 0.03
C LEU A 117 -17.98 14.55 1.32
N ILE A 118 -16.90 14.80 2.05
CA ILE A 118 -16.86 15.69 3.21
C ILE A 118 -16.47 17.08 2.70
N PRO A 119 -17.27 18.14 3.01
CA PRO A 119 -16.95 19.50 2.60
C PRO A 119 -15.54 19.91 2.98
N GLY A 120 -14.77 20.44 2.02
CA GLY A 120 -13.42 20.93 2.19
C GLY A 120 -12.31 19.87 2.33
N LEU A 121 -12.64 18.56 2.43
CA LEU A 121 -11.66 17.50 2.60
C LEU A 121 -10.65 17.46 1.45
N ALA A 122 -11.12 17.54 0.21
CA ALA A 122 -10.25 17.47 -0.97
C ALA A 122 -9.30 18.67 -1.08
N ASP A 123 -9.72 19.84 -0.61
CA ASP A 123 -9.00 21.10 -0.76
C ASP A 123 -7.99 21.34 0.37
N HIS A 124 -8.31 20.91 1.60
CA HIS A 124 -7.60 21.31 2.81
C HIS A 124 -6.89 20.16 3.53
N ALA A 125 -7.21 18.88 3.24
CA ALA A 125 -6.53 17.75 3.85
C ALA A 125 -5.31 17.29 3.05
N PHE A 126 -4.36 16.71 3.78
CA PHE A 126 -3.21 15.98 3.26
C PHE A 126 -3.45 14.48 3.39
N SER A 127 -2.63 13.71 2.69
CA SER A 127 -2.58 12.25 2.79
C SER A 127 -1.13 11.78 2.69
N VAL A 128 -0.86 10.55 3.10
CA VAL A 128 0.41 9.85 2.91
C VAL A 128 0.24 8.64 1.97
N ASP A 129 -0.87 8.59 1.25
CA ASP A 129 -1.25 7.45 0.43
C ASP A 129 -0.32 7.23 -0.76
N THR A 130 0.03 8.32 -1.44
CA THR A 130 0.97 8.32 -2.56
C THR A 130 2.24 9.10 -2.21
N PHE A 131 3.32 8.86 -2.97
CA PHE A 131 4.56 9.61 -2.81
C PHE A 131 4.37 11.12 -3.01
N ASP A 132 3.55 11.50 -3.98
CA ASP A 132 3.30 12.92 -4.27
C ASP A 132 2.51 13.59 -3.14
N GLU A 133 1.51 12.90 -2.58
CA GLU A 133 0.75 13.39 -1.42
C GLU A 133 1.65 13.49 -0.17
N ALA A 134 2.48 12.47 0.09
CA ALA A 134 3.45 12.50 1.18
C ALA A 134 4.47 13.65 1.02
N THR A 135 4.96 13.87 -0.21
CA THR A 135 5.86 15.00 -0.52
C THR A 135 5.16 16.35 -0.37
N ARG A 136 3.86 16.43 -0.70
CA ARG A 136 3.05 17.65 -0.46
C ARG A 136 2.93 17.93 1.03
N LEU A 137 2.67 16.91 1.84
CA LEU A 137 2.63 17.02 3.30
C LEU A 137 4.00 17.44 3.86
N ASP A 138 5.08 16.84 3.40
CA ASP A 138 6.44 17.17 3.83
C ASP A 138 6.79 18.65 3.57
N ARG A 139 6.52 19.14 2.36
CA ARG A 139 6.69 20.58 2.02
C ARG A 139 5.82 21.50 2.87
N HIS A 140 4.58 21.11 3.16
CA HIS A 140 3.69 21.87 4.02
C HIS A 140 4.25 21.95 5.45
N ILE A 141 4.67 20.83 6.05
CA ILE A 141 5.28 20.80 7.39
C ILE A 141 6.56 21.65 7.42
N ALA A 142 7.42 21.57 6.40
CA ALA A 142 8.61 22.41 6.30
C ALA A 142 8.27 23.92 6.24
N GLY A 143 7.14 24.28 5.62
CA GLY A 143 6.61 25.64 5.57
C GLY A 143 6.14 26.20 6.93
N LEU A 144 5.79 25.34 7.89
CA LEU A 144 5.37 25.77 9.23
C LEU A 144 6.50 26.48 10.01
N ARG A 145 7.74 26.35 9.59
CA ARG A 145 8.91 27.05 10.18
C ARG A 145 8.76 28.57 10.22
N GLY A 146 8.01 29.14 9.28
CA GLY A 146 7.78 30.58 9.18
C GLY A 146 6.63 31.10 10.06
N ILE A 147 5.89 30.25 10.75
CA ILE A 147 4.77 30.66 11.60
C ILE A 147 5.34 31.08 12.96
N PRO A 148 5.08 32.34 13.45
CA PRO A 148 5.54 32.77 14.77
C PRO A 148 5.00 31.86 15.87
N ALA A 149 5.80 31.54 16.87
CA ALA A 149 5.41 30.70 18.01
C ALA A 149 4.16 31.19 18.75
N ALA A 150 3.87 32.49 18.68
CA ALA A 150 2.68 33.13 19.29
C ALA A 150 1.48 33.29 18.30
N GLY A 151 1.58 32.81 17.05
CA GLY A 151 0.70 33.30 15.97
C GLY A 151 -0.19 32.27 15.30
N GLY A 152 -0.26 31.03 15.74
CA GLY A 152 -1.15 30.08 15.06
C GLY A 152 -1.08 28.65 15.61
N PRO A 153 -2.09 27.82 15.32
CA PRO A 153 -2.12 26.45 15.76
C PRO A 153 -1.00 25.65 15.08
N THR A 154 -0.06 25.12 15.85
CA THR A 154 0.93 24.13 15.41
C THR A 154 0.37 22.71 15.52
N THR A 155 -0.96 22.60 15.53
CA THR A 155 -1.69 21.33 15.68
C THR A 155 -1.71 20.58 14.36
N VAL A 156 -1.35 19.30 14.43
CA VAL A 156 -1.61 18.30 13.39
C VAL A 156 -2.74 17.41 13.84
N LEU A 157 -3.80 17.33 13.05
CA LEU A 157 -4.91 16.40 13.25
C LEU A 157 -4.75 15.25 12.26
N VAL A 158 -4.54 14.04 12.74
CA VAL A 158 -4.57 12.80 11.96
C VAL A 158 -5.95 12.16 12.10
N VAL A 159 -6.62 11.90 10.98
CA VAL A 159 -7.97 11.32 10.94
C VAL A 159 -7.91 9.90 10.41
N GLY A 160 -8.36 8.96 11.25
CA GLY A 160 -8.29 7.52 11.02
C GLY A 160 -7.17 6.87 11.82
N ALA A 161 -7.51 5.94 12.71
CA ALA A 161 -6.58 5.24 13.59
C ALA A 161 -6.34 3.77 13.16
N GLY A 162 -6.35 3.51 11.87
CA GLY A 162 -5.76 2.30 11.29
C GLY A 162 -4.23 2.35 11.41
N LEU A 163 -3.52 1.32 10.89
CA LEU A 163 -2.06 1.24 10.99
C LEU A 163 -1.38 2.53 10.50
N THR A 164 -1.70 2.96 9.29
CA THR A 164 -1.10 4.17 8.69
C THR A 164 -1.36 5.43 9.50
N GLY A 165 -2.55 5.57 10.07
CA GLY A 165 -2.88 6.75 10.89
C GLY A 165 -2.11 6.78 12.21
N VAL A 166 -1.99 5.65 12.89
CA VAL A 166 -1.17 5.54 14.11
C VAL A 166 0.30 5.81 13.80
N GLU A 167 0.85 5.19 12.74
CA GLU A 167 2.23 5.41 12.29
C GLU A 167 2.49 6.88 11.96
N THR A 168 1.57 7.51 11.21
CA THR A 168 1.66 8.93 10.87
C THR A 168 1.62 9.81 12.12
N ALA A 169 0.70 9.54 13.04
CA ALA A 169 0.58 10.32 14.27
C ALA A 169 1.83 10.21 15.16
N CYS A 170 2.42 9.00 15.25
CA CYS A 170 3.63 8.75 16.05
C CYS A 170 4.90 9.43 15.48
N GLU A 171 4.97 9.65 14.17
CA GLU A 171 6.07 10.38 13.53
C GLU A 171 5.96 11.92 13.71
N MET A 172 4.75 12.46 13.78
CA MET A 172 4.52 13.91 13.77
C MET A 172 5.20 14.68 14.90
N PRO A 173 5.21 14.24 16.19
CA PRO A 173 5.85 15.02 17.25
C PRO A 173 7.33 15.29 16.99
N ALA A 174 8.09 14.31 16.50
CA ALA A 174 9.51 14.47 16.17
C ALA A 174 9.72 15.40 14.97
N ARG A 175 8.93 15.23 13.91
CA ARG A 175 8.97 16.07 12.70
C ARG A 175 8.66 17.54 13.03
N LEU A 176 7.65 17.79 13.83
CA LEU A 176 7.28 19.14 14.24
C LEU A 176 8.34 19.79 15.11
N ARG A 177 8.90 19.07 16.10
CA ARG A 177 10.02 19.61 16.92
C ARG A 177 11.24 19.99 16.10
N ALA A 178 11.54 19.21 15.04
CA ALA A 178 12.65 19.50 14.14
C ALA A 178 12.39 20.71 13.23
N THR A 179 11.11 21.07 13.02
CA THR A 179 10.70 22.09 12.04
C THR A 179 10.33 23.41 12.71
N LEU A 180 9.58 23.38 13.80
CA LEU A 180 9.03 24.57 14.42
C LEU A 180 10.09 25.41 15.14
N PRO A 181 9.86 26.71 15.30
CA PRO A 181 10.75 27.58 16.06
C PRO A 181 10.95 27.07 17.50
N GLN A 182 12.14 27.34 18.06
CA GLN A 182 12.44 26.98 19.43
C GLN A 182 11.42 27.60 20.40
N GLY A 183 10.91 26.79 21.33
CA GLY A 183 9.88 27.20 22.29
C GLY A 183 8.44 26.94 21.80
N SER A 184 8.26 26.43 20.57
CA SER A 184 6.94 25.96 20.12
C SER A 184 6.63 24.60 20.75
N GLU A 185 5.37 24.43 21.15
CA GLU A 185 4.87 23.13 21.61
C GLU A 185 4.03 22.48 20.50
N PRO A 186 4.57 21.44 19.83
CA PRO A 186 3.80 20.71 18.82
C PRO A 186 2.64 19.97 19.48
N ARG A 187 1.46 20.11 18.90
CA ARG A 187 0.26 19.39 19.30
C ARG A 187 -0.13 18.40 18.21
N VAL A 188 -0.28 17.12 18.56
CA VAL A 188 -0.75 16.09 17.64
C VAL A 188 -2.01 15.46 18.20
N ILE A 189 -3.05 15.37 17.38
CA ILE A 189 -4.33 14.76 17.71
C ILE A 189 -4.57 13.61 16.74
N LEU A 190 -4.92 12.44 17.27
CA LEU A 190 -5.37 11.29 16.50
C LEU A 190 -6.86 11.08 16.72
N ALA A 191 -7.68 11.24 15.68
CA ALA A 191 -9.12 11.11 15.73
C ALA A 191 -9.62 9.87 14.98
N ASP A 192 -10.56 9.13 15.58
CA ASP A 192 -11.18 7.97 14.94
C ASP A 192 -12.65 7.81 15.35
N HIS A 193 -13.45 7.21 14.46
CA HIS A 193 -14.84 6.90 14.73
C HIS A 193 -15.04 5.69 15.65
N ALA A 194 -14.03 4.83 15.77
CA ALA A 194 -14.06 3.72 16.71
C ALA A 194 -13.95 4.21 18.16
N SER A 195 -14.47 3.42 19.10
CA SER A 195 -14.43 3.74 20.53
C SER A 195 -13.03 3.67 21.14
N HIS A 196 -12.07 3.06 20.44
CA HIS A 196 -10.69 2.88 20.89
C HIS A 196 -9.71 3.00 19.72
N ILE A 197 -8.56 3.64 19.95
CA ILE A 197 -7.46 3.64 19.01
C ILE A 197 -6.85 2.22 18.94
N GLY A 198 -6.52 1.79 17.72
CA GLY A 198 -5.95 0.47 17.49
C GLY A 198 -6.97 -0.67 17.58
N SER A 199 -8.28 -0.39 17.52
CA SER A 199 -9.35 -1.40 17.55
C SER A 199 -9.16 -2.51 16.49
N THR A 200 -8.57 -2.18 15.35
CA THR A 200 -8.25 -3.15 14.28
C THR A 200 -7.02 -4.00 14.57
N MET A 201 -6.26 -3.69 15.64
CA MET A 201 -5.03 -4.39 16.02
C MET A 201 -5.23 -5.50 17.06
N GLY A 202 -6.48 -5.69 17.52
CA GLY A 202 -6.82 -6.66 18.55
C GLY A 202 -6.65 -6.12 19.98
N GLU A 203 -7.32 -6.75 20.92
CA GLU A 203 -7.37 -6.27 22.31
C GLU A 203 -6.00 -6.21 22.98
N ALA A 204 -5.14 -7.20 22.71
CA ALA A 204 -3.80 -7.25 23.32
C ALA A 204 -2.87 -6.10 22.85
N ALA A 205 -3.11 -5.55 21.68
CA ALA A 205 -2.32 -4.44 21.12
C ALA A 205 -2.73 -3.06 21.65
N MET A 206 -4.00 -2.90 22.02
CA MET A 206 -4.55 -1.58 22.41
C MET A 206 -3.82 -0.94 23.60
N PRO A 207 -3.49 -1.65 24.70
CA PRO A 207 -2.74 -1.05 25.81
C PRO A 207 -1.36 -0.53 25.39
N VAL A 208 -0.65 -1.30 24.54
CA VAL A 208 0.69 -0.94 24.04
C VAL A 208 0.62 0.31 23.15
N ILE A 209 -0.37 0.37 22.26
CA ILE A 209 -0.58 1.53 21.39
C ILE A 209 -0.89 2.77 22.25
N ARG A 210 -1.75 2.65 23.25
CA ARG A 210 -2.09 3.74 24.16
C ARG A 210 -0.86 4.25 24.90
N GLU A 211 -0.07 3.35 25.51
CA GLU A 211 1.17 3.70 26.22
C GLU A 211 2.12 4.49 25.31
N ALA A 212 2.29 4.06 24.05
CA ALA A 212 3.13 4.76 23.10
C ALA A 212 2.59 6.15 22.74
N LEU A 213 1.28 6.28 22.50
CA LEU A 213 0.64 7.56 22.19
C LEU A 213 0.75 8.54 23.36
N ASP A 214 0.53 8.06 24.60
CA ASP A 214 0.65 8.87 25.81
C ASP A 214 2.10 9.33 26.04
N ALA A 215 3.08 8.43 25.86
CA ALA A 215 4.51 8.75 25.96
C ALA A 215 4.97 9.78 24.91
N LEU A 216 4.35 9.80 23.72
CA LEU A 216 4.63 10.75 22.65
C LEU A 216 3.84 12.06 22.79
N GLY A 217 2.92 12.17 23.75
CA GLY A 217 2.07 13.33 23.97
C GLY A 217 0.99 13.51 22.89
N ILE A 218 0.49 12.41 22.32
CA ILE A 218 -0.52 12.42 21.25
C ILE A 218 -1.91 12.36 21.90
N GLU A 219 -2.71 13.40 21.65
CA GLU A 219 -4.10 13.44 22.11
C GLU A 219 -4.97 12.47 21.29
N GLN A 220 -5.85 11.75 21.97
CA GLN A 220 -6.76 10.79 21.35
C GLN A 220 -8.18 11.33 21.34
N ARG A 221 -8.86 11.31 20.20
CA ARG A 221 -10.28 11.61 20.02
C ARG A 221 -10.97 10.40 19.39
N THR A 222 -11.65 9.64 20.22
CA THR A 222 -12.34 8.39 19.82
C THR A 222 -13.86 8.59 19.77
N GLY A 223 -14.55 7.75 18.97
CA GLY A 223 -16.00 7.82 18.82
C GLY A 223 -16.48 9.08 18.07
N VAL A 224 -15.61 9.74 17.29
CA VAL A 224 -15.92 11.01 16.61
C VAL A 224 -15.70 10.88 15.10
N ARG A 225 -16.49 11.63 14.33
CA ARG A 225 -16.34 11.72 12.88
C ARG A 225 -16.08 13.14 12.45
N VAL A 226 -15.14 13.32 11.53
CA VAL A 226 -14.96 14.60 10.85
C VAL A 226 -16.08 14.75 9.81
N VAL A 227 -16.82 15.87 9.89
CA VAL A 227 -17.95 16.16 9.01
C VAL A 227 -17.71 17.34 8.07
N ALA A 228 -16.70 18.15 8.34
CA ALA A 228 -16.22 19.21 7.44
C ALA A 228 -14.76 19.53 7.74
N VAL A 229 -14.06 20.06 6.74
CA VAL A 229 -12.67 20.52 6.84
C VAL A 229 -12.59 21.91 6.25
N ASP A 230 -11.86 22.81 6.89
CA ASP A 230 -11.63 24.17 6.43
C ASP A 230 -10.15 24.58 6.63
N PRO A 231 -9.71 25.78 6.16
CA PRO A 231 -8.33 26.22 6.34
C PRO A 231 -7.88 26.39 7.80
N ALA A 232 -8.83 26.46 8.75
CA ALA A 232 -8.55 26.66 10.18
C ALA A 232 -8.58 25.34 10.98
N GLY A 233 -9.11 24.25 10.38
CA GLY A 233 -9.20 22.97 11.08
C GLY A 233 -10.27 22.02 10.56
N ALA A 234 -10.86 21.24 11.46
CA ALA A 234 -11.90 20.27 11.14
C ALA A 234 -13.06 20.33 12.14
N MET A 235 -14.28 20.20 11.63
CA MET A 235 -15.51 20.08 12.39
C MET A 235 -15.83 18.62 12.66
N LEU A 236 -16.09 18.28 13.90
CA LEU A 236 -16.55 16.96 14.31
C LEU A 236 -18.08 16.87 14.33
N ASP A 237 -18.61 15.66 14.27
CA ASP A 237 -20.04 15.35 14.39
C ASP A 237 -20.63 15.73 15.77
N THR A 238 -19.78 15.92 16.77
CA THR A 238 -20.14 16.46 18.09
C THR A 238 -20.42 17.96 18.11
N GLY A 239 -20.10 18.67 17.02
CA GLY A 239 -20.12 20.14 16.93
C GLY A 239 -18.82 20.82 17.42
N GLU A 240 -17.84 20.09 17.88
CA GLU A 240 -16.51 20.61 18.23
C GLU A 240 -15.73 20.95 16.95
N HIS A 241 -15.13 22.13 16.87
CA HIS A 241 -14.16 22.50 15.86
C HIS A 241 -12.74 22.35 16.42
N ILE A 242 -11.96 21.43 15.84
CA ILE A 242 -10.54 21.25 16.16
C ILE A 242 -9.73 22.20 15.29
N ALA A 243 -9.16 23.24 15.89
CA ALA A 243 -8.22 24.12 15.20
C ALA A 243 -6.91 23.37 14.90
N ALA A 244 -6.54 23.29 13.62
CA ALA A 244 -5.36 22.57 13.17
C ALA A 244 -4.77 23.21 11.91
N ALA A 245 -3.45 23.42 11.89
CA ALA A 245 -2.73 23.89 10.71
C ALA A 245 -2.56 22.78 9.65
N THR A 246 -2.66 21.54 10.08
CA THR A 246 -2.45 20.37 9.20
C THR A 246 -3.47 19.30 9.53
N ILE A 247 -4.19 18.83 8.52
CA ILE A 247 -5.11 17.71 8.65
C ILE A 247 -4.59 16.60 7.73
N VAL A 248 -4.30 15.41 8.29
CA VAL A 248 -3.86 14.25 7.53
C VAL A 248 -4.97 13.20 7.52
N TRP A 249 -5.52 12.94 6.35
CA TRP A 249 -6.57 11.95 6.16
C TRP A 249 -5.99 10.58 5.82
N THR A 250 -6.24 9.60 6.69
CA THR A 250 -5.81 8.21 6.53
C THR A 250 -6.97 7.22 6.66
N ALA A 251 -8.20 7.73 6.80
CA ALA A 251 -9.38 6.93 7.07
C ALA A 251 -9.95 6.27 5.82
N GLY A 252 -10.18 4.97 5.93
CA GLY A 252 -10.76 4.14 4.89
C GLY A 252 -9.77 3.80 3.77
N MET A 253 -9.89 2.55 3.26
CA MET A 253 -9.11 2.07 2.13
C MET A 253 -10.05 1.34 1.17
N ARG A 254 -9.88 1.54 -0.12
CA ARG A 254 -10.65 0.87 -1.17
C ARG A 254 -9.72 0.36 -2.26
N ALA A 255 -10.10 -0.73 -2.90
CA ALA A 255 -9.46 -1.16 -4.13
C ALA A 255 -9.56 -0.06 -5.19
N SER A 256 -8.58 -0.02 -6.08
CA SER A 256 -8.56 0.91 -7.22
C SER A 256 -9.91 0.91 -7.95
N GLY A 257 -10.39 2.10 -8.32
CA GLY A 257 -11.63 2.27 -9.07
C GLY A 257 -11.67 1.49 -10.40
N LEU A 258 -10.53 1.06 -10.93
CA LEU A 258 -10.46 0.22 -12.12
C LEU A 258 -11.15 -1.15 -11.95
N THR A 259 -11.33 -1.65 -10.72
CA THR A 259 -12.09 -2.88 -10.48
C THR A 259 -13.57 -2.74 -10.88
N ALA A 260 -14.10 -1.53 -10.97
CA ALA A 260 -15.46 -1.27 -11.43
C ALA A 260 -15.68 -1.57 -12.93
N LEU A 261 -14.59 -1.70 -13.71
CA LEU A 261 -14.65 -2.06 -15.12
C LEU A 261 -14.94 -3.56 -15.35
N PHE A 262 -14.93 -4.38 -14.30
CA PHE A 262 -15.19 -5.80 -14.38
C PHE A 262 -16.68 -6.08 -14.07
N PRO A 263 -17.41 -6.83 -14.91
CA PRO A 263 -18.83 -7.11 -14.75
C PRO A 263 -19.08 -8.26 -13.75
N VAL A 264 -18.46 -8.19 -12.58
CA VAL A 264 -18.56 -9.17 -11.49
C VAL A 264 -18.81 -8.49 -10.16
N GLU A 265 -19.36 -9.23 -9.20
CA GLU A 265 -19.51 -8.73 -7.84
C GLU A 265 -18.17 -8.45 -7.19
N ARG A 266 -18.16 -7.40 -6.39
CA ARG A 266 -17.00 -6.96 -5.59
C ARG A 266 -17.39 -6.97 -4.12
N ASP A 267 -16.42 -7.18 -3.26
CA ASP A 267 -16.64 -7.05 -1.82
C ASP A 267 -16.86 -5.57 -1.40
N THR A 268 -17.07 -5.35 -0.10
CA THR A 268 -17.32 -4.02 0.47
C THR A 268 -16.15 -3.05 0.29
N PHE A 269 -14.93 -3.56 0.03
CA PHE A 269 -13.73 -2.77 -0.28
C PHE A 269 -13.55 -2.54 -1.78
N GLY A 270 -14.43 -3.10 -2.62
CA GLY A 270 -14.34 -3.00 -4.08
C GLY A 270 -13.39 -4.01 -4.72
N ARG A 271 -12.98 -5.07 -4.01
CA ARG A 271 -12.04 -6.09 -4.50
C ARG A 271 -12.73 -7.15 -5.36
N LEU A 272 -12.00 -7.65 -6.35
CA LEU A 272 -12.40 -8.77 -7.20
C LEU A 272 -12.18 -10.10 -6.47
N GLN A 273 -13.15 -11.00 -6.53
CA GLN A 273 -12.98 -12.36 -6.03
C GLN A 273 -12.13 -13.16 -7.00
N VAL A 274 -11.12 -13.86 -6.46
CA VAL A 274 -10.25 -14.75 -7.24
C VAL A 274 -10.27 -16.18 -6.69
N ASP A 275 -9.92 -17.14 -7.53
CA ASP A 275 -9.69 -18.51 -7.09
C ASP A 275 -8.27 -18.66 -6.47
N GLN A 276 -7.94 -19.86 -6.01
CA GLN A 276 -6.62 -20.15 -5.41
C GLN A 276 -5.45 -19.98 -6.38
N CYS A 277 -5.71 -20.00 -7.68
CA CYS A 277 -4.71 -19.70 -8.71
C CYS A 277 -4.69 -18.23 -9.13
N LEU A 278 -5.46 -17.37 -8.44
CA LEU A 278 -5.57 -15.93 -8.66
C LEU A 278 -6.29 -15.52 -9.95
N ARG A 279 -7.07 -16.40 -10.56
CA ARG A 279 -7.96 -16.05 -11.69
C ARG A 279 -9.18 -15.33 -11.15
N VAL A 280 -9.61 -14.27 -11.81
CA VAL A 280 -10.83 -13.54 -11.47
C VAL A 280 -12.06 -14.43 -11.75
N GLN A 281 -12.90 -14.63 -10.75
CA GLN A 281 -14.10 -15.45 -10.92
C GLN A 281 -15.10 -14.77 -11.86
N GLY A 282 -15.60 -15.54 -12.83
CA GLY A 282 -16.57 -15.05 -13.81
C GLY A 282 -15.97 -14.24 -14.97
N VAL A 283 -14.63 -14.06 -15.05
CA VAL A 283 -13.98 -13.36 -16.15
C VAL A 283 -12.86 -14.22 -16.73
N ALA A 284 -12.93 -14.53 -18.01
CA ALA A 284 -11.89 -15.29 -18.70
C ALA A 284 -10.61 -14.46 -18.90
N HIS A 285 -9.47 -15.12 -18.96
CA HIS A 285 -8.17 -14.54 -19.32
C HIS A 285 -7.65 -13.44 -18.38
N VAL A 286 -8.29 -13.26 -17.19
CA VAL A 286 -7.92 -12.23 -16.21
C VAL A 286 -7.52 -12.85 -14.89
N PHE A 287 -6.39 -12.38 -14.38
CA PHE A 287 -5.86 -12.63 -13.03
C PHE A 287 -5.93 -11.34 -12.23
N ALA A 288 -6.01 -11.45 -10.90
CA ALA A 288 -5.88 -10.28 -10.03
C ALA A 288 -5.05 -10.60 -8.79
N ALA A 289 -4.25 -9.63 -8.33
CA ALA A 289 -3.36 -9.80 -7.20
C ALA A 289 -3.18 -8.52 -6.38
N GLY A 290 -2.91 -8.67 -5.09
CA GLY A 290 -2.77 -7.57 -4.14
C GLY A 290 -4.12 -6.97 -3.73
N ASP A 291 -4.12 -5.67 -3.44
CA ASP A 291 -5.25 -4.99 -2.80
C ASP A 291 -6.52 -4.91 -3.67
N VAL A 292 -6.44 -5.21 -4.96
CA VAL A 292 -7.62 -5.31 -5.86
C VAL A 292 -8.30 -6.68 -5.85
N ALA A 293 -7.70 -7.66 -5.17
CA ALA A 293 -8.16 -9.04 -5.17
C ALA A 293 -8.39 -9.57 -3.75
N TRP A 294 -9.35 -10.48 -3.61
CA TRP A 294 -9.54 -11.21 -2.38
C TRP A 294 -9.83 -12.70 -2.63
N LEU A 295 -9.35 -13.52 -1.70
CA LEU A 295 -9.62 -14.94 -1.61
C LEU A 295 -9.50 -15.35 -0.15
N LEU A 296 -9.99 -16.53 0.22
CA LEU A 296 -9.68 -17.14 1.52
C LEU A 296 -8.25 -17.68 1.47
N ILE A 297 -7.32 -17.00 2.17
CA ILE A 297 -5.88 -17.19 2.01
C ILE A 297 -5.36 -18.50 2.64
N ASP A 298 -6.05 -18.94 3.68
CA ASP A 298 -5.80 -20.19 4.42
C ASP A 298 -7.05 -21.09 4.50
N GLY A 299 -8.06 -20.80 3.67
CA GLY A 299 -9.35 -21.46 3.66
C GLY A 299 -10.39 -20.87 4.62
N VAL A 300 -9.99 -19.97 5.52
CA VAL A 300 -10.86 -19.35 6.54
C VAL A 300 -10.82 -17.84 6.48
N HIS A 301 -9.63 -17.25 6.40
CA HIS A 301 -9.48 -15.79 6.49
C HIS A 301 -9.31 -15.15 5.12
N PRO A 302 -9.99 -14.03 4.85
CA PRO A 302 -9.79 -13.28 3.62
C PRO A 302 -8.40 -12.65 3.57
N SER A 303 -7.83 -12.56 2.37
CA SER A 303 -6.60 -11.81 2.16
C SER A 303 -6.76 -10.36 2.62
N VAL A 304 -5.70 -9.78 3.22
CA VAL A 304 -5.68 -8.37 3.65
C VAL A 304 -4.96 -7.49 2.63
N MET A 305 -5.39 -6.24 2.53
CA MET A 305 -4.73 -5.20 1.75
C MET A 305 -3.41 -4.81 2.41
N SER A 306 -2.35 -5.55 2.08
CA SER A 306 -1.01 -5.34 2.66
C SER A 306 0.08 -5.87 1.74
N CYS A 307 1.29 -5.31 1.85
CA CYS A 307 2.46 -5.81 1.12
C CYS A 307 2.80 -7.27 1.48
N GLN A 308 2.44 -7.72 2.69
CA GLN A 308 2.61 -9.09 3.14
C GLN A 308 1.88 -10.09 2.25
N HIS A 309 0.62 -9.79 1.86
CA HIS A 309 -0.16 -10.63 0.95
C HIS A 309 0.07 -10.27 -0.52
N ALA A 310 0.23 -8.99 -0.84
CA ALA A 310 0.39 -8.54 -2.22
C ALA A 310 1.63 -9.14 -2.92
N ARG A 311 2.75 -9.32 -2.20
CA ARG A 311 3.99 -9.88 -2.75
C ARG A 311 3.86 -11.36 -3.15
N PRO A 312 3.45 -12.29 -2.27
CA PRO A 312 3.21 -13.68 -2.68
C PRO A 312 2.10 -13.78 -3.72
N MET A 313 0.99 -13.05 -3.59
CA MET A 313 -0.05 -13.01 -4.63
C MET A 313 0.54 -12.63 -5.99
N GLY A 314 1.38 -11.61 -6.06
CA GLY A 314 2.05 -11.22 -7.30
C GLY A 314 2.93 -12.32 -7.88
N ARG A 315 3.77 -12.96 -7.08
CA ARG A 315 4.64 -14.06 -7.52
C ARG A 315 3.85 -15.23 -8.12
N PHE A 316 2.77 -15.64 -7.42
CA PHE A 316 1.90 -16.71 -7.89
C PHE A 316 1.10 -16.29 -9.12
N ALA A 317 0.54 -15.07 -9.17
CA ALA A 317 -0.18 -14.58 -10.34
C ALA A 317 0.72 -14.53 -11.57
N GLY A 318 1.97 -14.04 -11.42
CA GLY A 318 2.94 -14.02 -12.51
C GLY A 318 3.33 -15.40 -13.02
N HIS A 319 3.52 -16.37 -12.12
CA HIS A 319 3.76 -17.77 -12.50
C HIS A 319 2.53 -18.36 -13.19
N ASN A 320 1.35 -18.20 -12.60
CA ASN A 320 0.12 -18.84 -13.04
C ASN A 320 -0.40 -18.29 -14.36
N VAL A 321 -0.27 -17.00 -14.60
CA VAL A 321 -0.72 -16.38 -15.85
C VAL A 321 0.04 -16.92 -17.07
N VAL A 322 1.33 -17.23 -16.92
CA VAL A 322 2.13 -17.88 -17.98
C VAL A 322 1.75 -19.36 -18.09
N CYS A 323 1.55 -20.05 -16.95
CA CYS A 323 1.09 -21.45 -16.97
C CYS A 323 -0.25 -21.59 -17.70
N ASP A 324 -1.22 -20.72 -17.39
CA ASP A 324 -2.55 -20.72 -18.04
C ASP A 324 -2.44 -20.46 -19.56
N LEU A 325 -1.58 -19.51 -19.96
CA LEU A 325 -1.38 -19.18 -21.37
C LEU A 325 -0.83 -20.35 -22.20
N PHE A 326 0.07 -21.15 -21.61
CA PHE A 326 0.73 -22.28 -22.30
C PHE A 326 0.17 -23.66 -21.91
N GLY A 327 -0.93 -23.73 -21.16
CA GLY A 327 -1.58 -24.98 -20.77
C GLY A 327 -0.78 -25.81 -19.75
N HIS A 328 0.05 -25.17 -18.93
CA HIS A 328 0.77 -25.82 -17.84
C HIS A 328 -0.03 -25.80 -16.51
N PRO A 329 0.23 -26.73 -15.60
CA PRO A 329 -0.38 -26.72 -14.27
C PRO A 329 -0.05 -25.42 -13.50
N MET A 330 -1.08 -24.81 -12.94
CA MET A 330 -0.98 -23.64 -12.06
C MET A 330 -0.75 -24.07 -10.61
N LEU A 331 -0.20 -23.18 -9.81
CA LEU A 331 0.09 -23.37 -8.39
C LEU A 331 -0.95 -22.66 -7.53
N PRO A 332 -1.63 -23.35 -6.61
CA PRO A 332 -2.52 -22.71 -5.66
C PRO A 332 -1.72 -21.89 -4.64
N LEU A 333 -2.20 -20.71 -4.32
CA LEU A 333 -1.66 -19.87 -3.26
C LEU A 333 -2.33 -20.22 -1.93
N GLN A 334 -1.52 -20.47 -0.90
CA GLN A 334 -1.94 -20.61 0.47
C GLN A 334 -0.93 -19.88 1.38
N ILE A 335 -1.43 -19.12 2.36
CA ILE A 335 -0.59 -18.43 3.35
C ILE A 335 -1.14 -18.76 4.74
N ASP A 336 -0.42 -19.59 5.47
CA ASP A 336 -0.85 -20.15 6.76
C ASP A 336 -0.48 -19.27 7.96
N TRP A 337 0.08 -18.10 7.72
CA TRP A 337 0.53 -17.20 8.78
C TRP A 337 0.15 -15.76 8.53
N TYR A 338 -0.01 -15.02 9.61
CA TYR A 338 -0.28 -13.59 9.56
C TYR A 338 0.51 -12.88 10.67
N VAL A 339 1.13 -11.76 10.34
CA VAL A 339 1.83 -10.89 11.29
C VAL A 339 1.46 -9.44 11.05
N THR A 340 1.56 -8.63 12.09
CA THR A 340 1.46 -7.18 11.93
C THR A 340 2.65 -6.53 12.63
N VAL A 341 3.24 -5.54 11.99
CA VAL A 341 4.27 -4.71 12.60
C VAL A 341 3.86 -3.24 12.44
N LEU A 342 3.58 -2.61 13.56
CA LEU A 342 3.11 -1.22 13.65
C LEU A 342 4.25 -0.35 14.17
N ASP A 343 4.60 0.68 13.42
CA ASP A 343 5.56 1.68 13.86
C ASP A 343 4.92 2.64 14.88
N LEU A 344 5.64 2.92 15.95
CA LEU A 344 5.21 3.84 16.99
C LEU A 344 6.23 4.99 17.16
N GLY A 345 6.87 5.38 16.05
CA GLY A 345 7.82 6.46 16.00
C GLY A 345 9.05 6.25 16.90
N PRO A 346 9.51 7.28 17.63
CA PRO A 346 10.64 7.17 18.56
C PRO A 346 10.42 6.24 19.74
N TRP A 347 9.16 5.91 20.09
CA TRP A 347 8.85 4.96 21.17
C TRP A 347 9.26 3.53 20.78
N GLY A 348 9.24 3.19 19.50
CA GLY A 348 9.59 1.88 18.98
C GLY A 348 8.56 1.34 18.00
N ALA A 349 8.19 0.08 18.15
CA ALA A 349 7.15 -0.57 17.36
C ALA A 349 6.40 -1.64 18.16
N LEU A 350 5.35 -2.17 17.56
CA LEU A 350 4.57 -3.29 18.08
C LEU A 350 4.57 -4.39 17.01
N TYR A 351 4.95 -5.61 17.39
CA TYR A 351 4.91 -6.79 16.52
C TYR A 351 3.91 -7.81 17.07
N THR A 352 2.97 -8.24 16.24
CA THR A 352 1.97 -9.25 16.58
C THR A 352 2.04 -10.45 15.65
N HIS A 353 1.61 -11.62 16.14
CA HIS A 353 1.56 -12.87 15.40
C HIS A 353 0.15 -13.50 15.47
N GLY A 354 -0.24 -14.13 14.37
CA GLY A 354 -1.53 -14.81 14.19
C GLY A 354 -2.68 -13.84 13.90
N TRP A 355 -3.80 -14.40 13.51
CA TRP A 355 -5.02 -13.64 13.22
C TRP A 355 -5.62 -12.99 14.48
N GLU A 356 -5.41 -13.61 15.63
CA GLU A 356 -5.76 -13.07 16.96
C GLU A 356 -4.84 -11.91 17.40
N ARG A 357 -3.79 -11.62 16.62
CA ARG A 357 -2.84 -10.52 16.84
C ARG A 357 -2.20 -10.56 18.22
N ARG A 358 -1.73 -11.74 18.63
CA ARG A 358 -0.99 -11.89 19.89
C ARG A 358 0.28 -11.04 19.85
N VAL A 359 0.47 -10.20 20.84
CA VAL A 359 1.69 -9.37 20.98
C VAL A 359 2.90 -10.27 21.24
N VAL A 360 3.94 -10.11 20.44
CA VAL A 360 5.18 -10.92 20.49
C VAL A 360 6.40 -10.09 20.87
N ALA A 361 6.45 -8.85 20.39
CA ALA A 361 7.52 -7.92 20.72
C ALA A 361 7.01 -6.47 20.71
N VAL A 362 7.64 -5.62 21.53
CA VAL A 362 7.31 -4.20 21.66
C VAL A 362 8.59 -3.36 21.75
N GLY A 363 8.45 -2.05 21.55
CA GLY A 363 9.53 -1.09 21.74
C GLY A 363 10.67 -1.24 20.72
N PRO A 364 11.93 -1.00 21.13
CA PRO A 364 13.09 -0.97 20.22
C PRO A 364 13.35 -2.30 19.50
N GLN A 365 13.06 -3.44 20.13
CA GLN A 365 13.22 -4.76 19.51
C GLN A 365 12.25 -4.96 18.35
N ALA A 366 10.98 -4.59 18.51
CA ALA A 366 10.00 -4.62 17.45
C ALA A 366 10.34 -3.63 16.33
N LYS A 367 10.93 -2.47 16.68
CA LYS A 367 11.39 -1.46 15.69
C LYS A 367 12.48 -2.03 14.77
N GLN A 368 13.45 -2.77 15.30
CA GLN A 368 14.45 -3.44 14.46
C GLN A 368 13.82 -4.42 13.46
N THR A 369 12.75 -5.11 13.86
CA THR A 369 12.00 -6.00 12.96
C THR A 369 11.23 -5.21 11.92
N LYS A 370 10.61 -4.09 12.30
CA LYS A 370 9.95 -3.16 11.37
C LYS A 370 10.94 -2.67 10.30
N GLU A 371 12.10 -2.22 10.71
CA GLU A 371 13.15 -1.74 9.81
C GLU A 371 13.66 -2.84 8.88
N LEU A 372 13.92 -4.05 9.41
CA LEU A 372 14.30 -5.19 8.58
C LEU A 372 13.26 -5.50 7.51
N ILE A 373 11.98 -5.49 7.86
CA ILE A 373 10.90 -5.74 6.90
C ILE A 373 10.81 -4.59 5.90
N ASN A 374 10.67 -3.37 6.37
CA ASN A 374 10.31 -2.22 5.54
C ASN A 374 11.48 -1.64 4.75
N CYS A 375 12.73 -1.80 5.22
CA CYS A 375 13.90 -1.23 4.55
C CYS A 375 14.73 -2.26 3.78
N VAL A 376 14.46 -3.57 3.96
CA VAL A 376 15.24 -4.63 3.32
C VAL A 376 14.34 -5.65 2.64
N ARG A 377 13.49 -6.35 3.40
CA ARG A 377 12.80 -7.57 2.90
C ARG A 377 11.75 -7.30 1.83
N ILE A 378 11.11 -6.13 1.85
CA ILE A 378 10.05 -5.79 0.89
C ILE A 378 10.59 -5.19 -0.41
N TYR A 379 11.87 -4.81 -0.47
CA TYR A 379 12.47 -4.30 -1.69
C TYR A 379 12.74 -5.43 -2.69
N PRO A 380 12.63 -5.14 -3.99
CA PRO A 380 13.17 -6.05 -5.01
C PRO A 380 14.69 -6.01 -5.00
N PRO A 381 15.39 -7.04 -5.52
CA PRO A 381 16.83 -6.96 -5.76
C PRO A 381 17.18 -5.79 -6.69
N LEU A 382 18.17 -5.00 -6.31
CA LEU A 382 18.65 -3.82 -7.05
C LEU A 382 20.08 -4.03 -7.61
N THR A 383 20.50 -5.27 -7.74
CA THR A 383 21.85 -5.63 -8.20
C THR A 383 22.02 -5.50 -9.72
N GLY A 384 20.93 -5.38 -10.48
CA GLY A 384 20.94 -5.45 -11.94
C GLY A 384 21.23 -6.85 -12.49
N ASN A 385 21.42 -7.85 -11.63
CA ASN A 385 21.62 -9.24 -12.04
C ASN A 385 20.28 -9.90 -12.38
N PRO A 386 20.03 -10.29 -13.65
CA PRO A 386 18.77 -10.90 -14.06
C PRO A 386 18.41 -12.14 -13.23
N GLN A 387 19.39 -13.01 -12.94
CA GLN A 387 19.13 -14.25 -12.24
C GLN A 387 18.69 -14.00 -10.77
N GLU A 388 19.32 -13.07 -10.08
CA GLU A 388 18.93 -12.70 -8.72
C GLU A 388 17.51 -12.10 -8.67
N ILE A 389 17.17 -11.25 -9.66
CA ILE A 389 15.84 -10.68 -9.79
C ILE A 389 14.81 -11.79 -10.01
N LEU A 390 15.04 -12.68 -10.95
CA LEU A 390 14.13 -13.78 -11.28
C LEU A 390 13.99 -14.76 -10.08
N ASP A 391 15.09 -15.11 -9.41
CA ASP A 391 15.08 -16.01 -8.26
C ASP A 391 14.27 -15.47 -7.08
N ALA A 392 14.27 -14.14 -6.88
CA ALA A 392 13.48 -13.50 -5.85
C ALA A 392 11.96 -13.61 -6.07
N ALA A 393 11.53 -13.93 -7.30
CA ALA A 393 10.11 -14.09 -7.65
C ALA A 393 9.66 -15.56 -7.70
N ARG A 394 10.39 -16.49 -7.09
CA ARG A 394 9.89 -17.87 -6.93
C ARG A 394 8.49 -17.86 -6.31
N PRO A 395 7.54 -18.66 -6.81
CA PRO A 395 6.19 -18.73 -6.27
C PRO A 395 6.18 -19.49 -4.93
N THR A 396 6.79 -18.88 -3.94
CA THR A 396 6.88 -19.38 -2.56
C THR A 396 6.42 -18.31 -1.59
N VAL A 397 5.78 -18.73 -0.51
CA VAL A 397 5.41 -17.85 0.60
C VAL A 397 6.60 -17.76 1.55
N GLN A 398 7.15 -16.57 1.69
CA GLN A 398 8.27 -16.32 2.61
C GLN A 398 7.78 -16.33 4.04
N SER A 399 8.42 -17.09 4.93
CA SER A 399 8.14 -17.06 6.36
C SER A 399 8.34 -15.67 6.99
N PRO A 400 7.65 -15.37 8.11
CA PRO A 400 7.96 -14.21 8.92
C PRO A 400 9.43 -14.18 9.34
N PRO A 401 9.97 -13.05 9.81
CA PRO A 401 11.32 -13.03 10.38
C PRO A 401 11.45 -14.02 11.55
N GLU A 402 12.48 -14.87 11.51
CA GLU A 402 12.69 -15.99 12.46
C GLU A 402 12.85 -15.58 13.93
N ARG A 403 13.09 -14.31 14.22
CA ARG A 403 13.33 -13.80 15.58
C ARG A 403 12.16 -14.00 16.55
N TYR A 404 10.97 -14.37 16.03
CA TYR A 404 9.73 -14.44 16.83
C TYR A 404 8.82 -15.63 16.46
N THR A 405 9.38 -16.62 15.78
CA THR A 405 8.68 -17.89 15.52
C THR A 405 8.91 -18.91 16.64
#